data_55356d48f9b350124ad711a7dd5ac9a2
#
_entry.id   55356d48f9b350124ad711a7dd5ac9a2
#
_cell.length_a   1.000
_cell.length_b   1.000
_cell.length_c   1.000
_cell.angle_alpha   90.00
_cell.angle_beta   90.00
_cell.angle_gamma   90.00
#
_symmetry.space_group_name_H-M   'P 1'
#
loop_
_entity.id
_entity.type
_entity.pdbx_description
1 polymer ?
#
loop_
_entity_poly.entity_id
_entity_poly.type
_entity_poly.pdbx_seq_one_letter_code
_entity_poly.pdbx_strand_id
1 'polypeptide(L)'
;MKKLYSIVGMWIVSAFCLLSAQSRVYSSVENVHSHNDYLQNVPFYTAYSTRCASIEADVFLVDGELYVAHKENEINKARKLRNLYLNPIREQFEMNGGSGYPNGKSFQLLIDLKTDYKETMKVLEQQLLEYRDCFDVKKNPLAVRVVVSGFLPSPEEFSNYADFIFFDGRPRFIYTPEQSLRIPMMSTSFRTLTQWNGLGRMVETDYNKVKAFIDKAHAEGKAARFWGCPDTKTAWNTFMKLGLDYLNTDHPALLDDFLKRYPKNFYTSRGKFHEIYQPTYKNDGSKKMPKNVIVLISDGGAGQGQMWAAATANGGKLNLMQMKNIGLLKTNPTNDYTTDSAGAGTALATGQKTRNRRIGTDSLGNKIQNITEALAAKGVQTGIISNDGITGATPSAYYAHQPERDMGQEIAEDLLTSPADLVIAAPEIGRAHV
;
A
#
# COMPACT_ATOMS: atom_id res chain seq x y z
N MET A 1 -51.14 5.53 30.13
CA MET A 1 -49.93 6.35 30.01
C MET A 1 -48.61 5.65 30.32
N LYS A 2 -48.57 4.52 31.05
CA LYS A 2 -47.27 3.81 31.35
C LYS A 2 -46.72 2.92 30.22
N LYS A 3 -47.44 2.60 29.16
CA LYS A 3 -46.99 1.77 28.04
C LYS A 3 -46.36 2.57 26.88
N LEU A 4 -46.52 3.89 26.83
CA LEU A 4 -45.98 4.72 25.75
C LEU A 4 -44.50 5.11 25.98
N TYR A 5 -44.07 5.20 27.23
CA TYR A 5 -42.69 5.54 27.56
C TYR A 5 -41.66 4.40 27.37
N SER A 6 -42.12 3.13 27.35
CA SER A 6 -41.27 1.97 27.14
C SER A 6 -40.87 1.76 25.66
N ILE A 7 -41.69 2.23 24.73
CA ILE A 7 -41.43 2.09 23.28
C ILE A 7 -40.50 3.21 22.78
N VAL A 8 -40.64 4.42 23.29
CA VAL A 8 -39.79 5.56 22.92
C VAL A 8 -38.32 5.36 23.45
N GLY A 9 -38.17 4.79 24.64
CA GLY A 9 -36.83 4.48 25.19
C GLY A 9 -36.05 3.43 24.39
N MET A 10 -36.76 2.43 23.82
CA MET A 10 -36.13 1.36 23.02
C MET A 10 -35.69 1.82 21.63
N TRP A 11 -36.38 2.81 21.05
CA TRP A 11 -36.00 3.39 19.75
C TRP A 11 -34.78 4.35 19.86
N ILE A 12 -34.61 5.02 20.99
CA ILE A 12 -33.45 5.91 21.22
C ILE A 12 -32.18 5.11 21.43
N VAL A 13 -32.24 3.95 22.10
CA VAL A 13 -31.07 3.05 22.27
C VAL A 13 -30.69 2.38 20.95
N SER A 14 -31.66 2.02 20.10
CA SER A 14 -31.39 1.44 18.77
C SER A 14 -30.82 2.47 17.77
N ALA A 15 -31.16 3.75 17.89
CA ALA A 15 -30.65 4.80 17.01
C ALA A 15 -29.19 5.19 17.34
N PHE A 16 -28.74 4.98 18.58
CA PHE A 16 -27.34 5.23 18.96
C PHE A 16 -26.37 4.13 18.51
N CYS A 17 -26.85 2.92 18.23
CA CYS A 17 -26.00 1.82 17.70
C CYS A 17 -25.82 1.85 16.18
N LEU A 18 -26.48 2.76 15.46
CA LEU A 18 -26.32 2.93 14.00
C LEU A 18 -25.47 4.15 13.62
N LEU A 19 -24.80 4.79 14.56
CA LEU A 19 -23.79 5.80 14.28
C LEU A 19 -22.55 5.13 13.73
N SER A 20 -22.60 4.89 12.42
CA SER A 20 -21.48 4.84 11.47
C SER A 20 -20.14 4.40 12.07
N ALA A 21 -19.69 3.23 11.69
CA ALA A 21 -18.28 2.99 11.51
C ALA A 21 -17.77 3.98 10.44
N GLN A 22 -17.60 5.24 10.83
CA GLN A 22 -16.88 6.21 10.04
C GLN A 22 -15.47 5.65 9.93
N SER A 23 -15.09 5.15 8.75
CA SER A 23 -13.77 4.58 8.53
C SER A 23 -12.74 5.60 8.98
N ARG A 24 -11.95 5.26 9.99
CA ARG A 24 -10.87 6.11 10.51
C ARG A 24 -10.01 6.58 9.34
N VAL A 25 -9.87 7.88 9.20
CA VAL A 25 -8.98 8.45 8.18
C VAL A 25 -7.56 8.41 8.72
N TYR A 26 -6.70 7.66 8.06
CA TYR A 26 -5.27 7.57 8.38
C TYR A 26 -4.49 8.67 7.67
N SER A 27 -3.55 9.26 8.39
CA SER A 27 -2.64 10.28 7.86
C SER A 27 -1.27 10.17 8.54
N SER A 28 -0.25 10.73 7.91
CA SER A 28 1.10 10.67 8.48
C SER A 28 1.17 11.35 9.84
N VAL A 29 0.55 12.51 10.00
CA VAL A 29 0.60 13.30 11.23
C VAL A 29 -0.16 12.67 12.41
N GLU A 30 -1.04 11.72 12.15
CA GLU A 30 -1.81 11.03 13.19
C GLU A 30 -1.33 9.58 13.41
N ASN A 31 -0.70 8.95 12.40
CA ASN A 31 -0.56 7.50 12.42
C ASN A 31 0.81 6.95 12.02
N VAL A 32 1.70 7.73 11.37
CA VAL A 32 2.99 7.17 10.94
C VAL A 32 4.01 7.26 12.07
N HIS A 33 4.62 6.12 12.40
CA HIS A 33 5.77 6.05 13.29
C HIS A 33 7.02 5.73 12.47
N SER A 34 7.95 6.69 12.38
CA SER A 34 9.28 6.50 11.78
C SER A 34 10.15 5.69 12.73
N HIS A 35 10.22 4.39 12.47
CA HIS A 35 11.04 3.43 13.21
C HIS A 35 12.49 3.54 12.77
N ASN A 36 13.43 3.40 13.69
CA ASN A 36 14.86 3.55 13.39
C ASN A 36 15.18 4.82 12.56
N ASP A 37 14.51 5.94 12.87
CA ASP A 37 14.61 7.17 12.07
C ASP A 37 16.06 7.62 11.84
N TYR A 38 16.94 7.37 12.78
CA TYR A 38 18.37 7.67 12.70
C TYR A 38 19.11 6.91 11.58
N LEU A 39 18.50 5.91 10.96
CA LEU A 39 18.99 5.20 9.77
C LEU A 39 18.56 5.87 8.45
N GLN A 40 17.69 6.86 8.50
CA GLN A 40 17.31 7.63 7.31
C GLN A 40 18.52 8.40 6.75
N ASN A 41 18.50 8.70 5.45
CA ASN A 41 19.56 9.49 4.80
C ASN A 41 19.78 10.84 5.49
N VAL A 42 18.70 11.47 5.97
CA VAL A 42 18.75 12.68 6.77
C VAL A 42 17.87 12.44 8.02
N PRO A 43 18.47 11.92 9.11
CA PRO A 43 17.79 11.68 10.37
C PRO A 43 16.98 12.88 10.83
N PHE A 44 15.85 12.64 11.52
CA PHE A 44 14.86 13.62 11.93
C PHE A 44 14.13 14.28 10.74
N TYR A 45 14.86 14.92 9.82
CA TYR A 45 14.24 15.73 8.76
C TYR A 45 13.46 14.90 7.73
N THR A 46 13.82 13.64 7.48
CA THR A 46 13.04 12.76 6.61
C THR A 46 11.64 12.51 7.19
N ALA A 47 11.54 12.13 8.45
CA ALA A 47 10.28 11.93 9.13
C ALA A 47 9.53 13.25 9.38
N TYR A 48 10.26 14.32 9.72
CA TYR A 48 9.69 15.63 9.95
C TYR A 48 9.02 16.21 8.69
N SER A 49 9.67 16.10 7.53
CA SER A 49 9.15 16.59 6.25
C SER A 49 7.87 15.85 5.81
N THR A 50 7.72 14.58 6.17
CA THR A 50 6.52 13.79 5.94
C THR A 50 5.48 13.92 7.06
N ARG A 51 5.79 14.70 8.09
CA ARG A 51 4.94 14.94 9.27
C ARG A 51 4.54 13.65 9.97
N CYS A 52 5.50 12.82 10.34
CA CYS A 52 5.21 11.60 11.08
C CYS A 52 4.60 11.90 12.47
N ALA A 53 3.63 11.11 12.90
CA ALA A 53 3.02 11.20 14.23
C ALA A 53 4.01 10.88 15.35
N SER A 54 5.01 10.05 15.06
CA SER A 54 6.03 9.61 16.01
C SER A 54 7.36 9.37 15.29
N ILE A 55 8.46 9.77 15.93
CA ILE A 55 9.83 9.64 15.42
C ILE A 55 10.66 8.93 16.48
N GLU A 56 11.41 7.88 16.11
CA GLU A 56 12.16 7.04 17.04
C GLU A 56 13.66 7.32 16.98
N ALA A 57 14.28 7.44 18.17
CA ALA A 57 15.71 7.54 18.35
C ALA A 57 16.20 6.52 19.40
N ASP A 58 17.06 5.59 18.98
CA ASP A 58 17.72 4.64 19.86
C ASP A 58 18.93 5.28 20.50
N VAL A 59 19.10 5.20 21.82
CA VAL A 59 20.18 5.87 22.51
C VAL A 59 21.00 4.93 23.39
N PHE A 60 22.31 5.11 23.33
CA PHE A 60 23.30 4.52 24.22
C PHE A 60 23.93 5.59 25.09
N LEU A 61 24.05 5.34 26.39
CA LEU A 61 24.84 6.15 27.28
C LEU A 61 26.30 5.67 27.26
N VAL A 62 27.21 6.54 26.85
CA VAL A 62 28.68 6.29 26.87
C VAL A 62 29.39 7.54 27.36
N ASP A 63 30.24 7.40 28.34
CA ASP A 63 31.06 8.48 28.93
C ASP A 63 30.23 9.72 29.34
N GLY A 64 29.00 9.51 29.85
CA GLY A 64 28.09 10.59 30.29
C GLY A 64 27.38 11.34 29.16
N GLU A 65 27.42 10.86 27.92
CA GLU A 65 26.75 11.45 26.75
C GLU A 65 25.84 10.42 26.06
N LEU A 66 24.74 10.90 25.46
CA LEU A 66 23.78 10.06 24.73
C LEU A 66 24.09 10.06 23.23
N TYR A 67 24.45 8.89 22.71
CA TYR A 67 24.73 8.65 21.30
C TYR A 67 23.63 7.84 20.66
N VAL A 68 23.31 8.17 19.38
CA VAL A 68 22.26 7.52 18.62
C VAL A 68 22.86 6.45 17.71
N ALA A 69 22.45 5.19 17.96
CA ALA A 69 22.86 4.03 17.18
C ALA A 69 21.90 2.86 17.38
N HIS A 70 21.85 1.90 16.45
CA HIS A 70 21.05 0.67 16.61
C HIS A 70 21.78 -0.37 17.48
N LYS A 71 23.11 -0.46 17.34
CA LYS A 71 23.96 -1.37 18.10
C LYS A 71 25.15 -0.63 18.69
N GLU A 72 25.70 -1.18 19.77
CA GLU A 72 26.83 -0.60 20.46
C GLU A 72 28.06 -0.39 19.55
N ASN A 73 28.35 -1.37 18.70
CA ASN A 73 29.46 -1.29 17.75
C ASN A 73 29.26 -0.30 16.59
N GLU A 74 28.08 0.30 16.47
CA GLU A 74 27.73 1.31 15.47
C GLU A 74 27.80 2.75 16.05
N ILE A 75 28.18 2.88 17.33
CA ILE A 75 28.23 4.18 17.99
C ILE A 75 29.26 5.09 17.31
N ASN A 76 28.78 6.23 16.86
CA ASN A 76 29.58 7.33 16.32
C ASN A 76 29.46 8.55 17.23
N LYS A 77 30.58 9.03 17.79
CA LYS A 77 30.61 10.16 18.74
C LYS A 77 30.11 11.49 18.15
N ALA A 78 29.98 11.62 16.83
CA ALA A 78 29.38 12.77 16.18
C ALA A 78 27.81 12.72 16.23
N ARG A 79 27.23 11.53 16.44
CA ARG A 79 25.78 11.30 16.38
C ARG A 79 25.16 11.36 17.78
N LYS A 80 25.25 12.51 18.43
CA LYS A 80 24.64 12.76 19.73
C LYS A 80 23.13 12.99 19.60
N LEU A 81 22.35 12.57 20.59
CA LEU A 81 20.91 12.83 20.68
C LEU A 81 20.60 14.32 20.49
N ARG A 82 21.39 15.19 21.16
CA ARG A 82 21.25 16.65 21.04
C ARG A 82 21.34 17.13 19.59
N ASN A 83 22.35 16.64 18.85
CA ASN A 83 22.63 17.13 17.51
C ASN A 83 21.64 16.61 16.48
N LEU A 84 21.21 15.34 16.62
CA LEU A 84 20.33 14.70 15.62
C LEU A 84 18.85 15.01 15.86
N TYR A 85 18.45 15.25 17.11
CA TYR A 85 17.02 15.39 17.45
C TYR A 85 16.71 16.62 18.29
N LEU A 86 17.35 16.86 19.45
CA LEU A 86 16.89 17.90 20.36
C LEU A 86 17.07 19.31 19.79
N ASN A 87 18.23 19.61 19.19
CA ASN A 87 18.46 20.90 18.53
C ASN A 87 17.54 21.11 17.33
N PRO A 88 17.46 20.17 16.35
CA PRO A 88 16.50 20.29 15.25
C PRO A 88 15.05 20.48 15.70
N ILE A 89 14.62 19.76 16.74
CA ILE A 89 13.27 19.93 17.29
C ILE A 89 13.09 21.34 17.83
N ARG A 90 14.03 21.89 18.59
CA ARG A 90 13.95 23.25 19.11
C ARG A 90 13.87 24.28 18.00
N GLU A 91 14.76 24.20 17.01
CA GLU A 91 14.77 25.09 15.87
C GLU A 91 13.40 25.10 15.14
N GLN A 92 12.86 23.92 14.86
CA GLN A 92 11.56 23.82 14.20
C GLN A 92 10.41 24.30 15.09
N PHE A 93 10.45 23.99 16.37
CA PHE A 93 9.45 24.41 17.34
C PHE A 93 9.36 25.95 17.46
N GLU A 94 10.51 26.62 17.54
CA GLU A 94 10.61 28.06 17.55
C GLU A 94 10.11 28.68 16.24
N MET A 95 10.53 28.14 15.09
CA MET A 95 10.06 28.59 13.77
C MET A 95 8.54 28.43 13.58
N ASN A 96 7.94 27.44 14.21
CA ASN A 96 6.50 27.18 14.16
C ASN A 96 5.69 27.93 15.23
N GLY A 97 6.30 28.86 15.95
CA GLY A 97 5.62 29.64 16.98
C GLY A 97 5.18 28.82 18.19
N GLY A 98 5.98 27.82 18.59
CA GLY A 98 5.72 26.98 19.76
C GLY A 98 4.89 25.74 19.47
N SER A 99 4.98 25.17 18.27
CA SER A 99 4.36 23.87 17.96
C SER A 99 5.33 22.94 17.24
N GLY A 100 5.14 21.63 17.42
CA GLY A 100 5.99 20.62 16.79
C GLY A 100 5.97 20.67 15.26
N TYR A 101 4.79 20.90 14.68
CA TYR A 101 4.60 21.09 13.24
C TYR A 101 3.91 22.42 12.94
N PRO A 102 4.04 22.95 11.72
CA PRO A 102 3.24 24.08 11.26
C PRO A 102 1.72 23.79 11.40
N ASN A 103 0.92 24.85 11.57
CA ASN A 103 -0.54 24.80 11.66
C ASN A 103 -1.10 24.10 12.94
N GLY A 104 -0.38 24.21 14.05
CA GLY A 104 -0.88 23.72 15.34
C GLY A 104 -0.99 22.20 15.43
N LYS A 105 -0.07 21.49 14.82
CA LYS A 105 0.09 20.04 14.96
C LYS A 105 1.40 19.74 15.68
N SER A 106 1.49 18.55 16.25
CA SER A 106 2.69 18.08 16.92
C SER A 106 2.93 16.60 16.67
N PHE A 107 3.99 16.08 17.23
CA PHE A 107 4.38 14.68 17.12
C PHE A 107 4.93 14.17 18.45
N GLN A 108 5.30 12.91 18.45
CA GLN A 108 5.95 12.23 19.57
C GLN A 108 7.41 11.93 19.20
N LEU A 109 8.34 12.25 20.08
CA LEU A 109 9.71 11.72 20.05
C LEU A 109 9.74 10.48 20.94
N LEU A 110 9.93 9.30 20.34
CA LEU A 110 10.12 8.07 21.08
C LEU A 110 11.63 7.83 21.23
N ILE A 111 12.10 7.74 22.47
CA ILE A 111 13.51 7.52 22.82
C ILE A 111 13.66 6.11 23.38
N ASP A 112 14.29 5.22 22.62
CA ASP A 112 14.49 3.83 23.01
C ASP A 112 15.86 3.66 23.70
N LEU A 113 15.84 3.34 24.99
CA LEU A 113 17.06 3.18 25.78
C LEU A 113 17.70 1.83 25.48
N LYS A 114 18.95 1.84 25.02
CA LYS A 114 19.73 0.64 24.70
C LYS A 114 20.74 0.28 25.81
N THR A 115 20.87 1.10 26.84
CA THR A 115 21.70 0.89 28.03
C THR A 115 20.84 0.93 29.30
N ASP A 116 21.41 0.50 30.42
CA ASP A 116 20.72 0.49 31.70
C ASP A 116 20.00 1.82 32.00
N TYR A 117 18.72 1.74 32.32
CA TYR A 117 17.88 2.93 32.44
C TYR A 117 18.30 3.86 33.58
N LYS A 118 18.88 3.36 34.69
CA LYS A 118 19.14 4.16 35.89
C LYS A 118 20.07 5.33 35.58
N GLU A 119 21.21 5.06 34.96
CA GLU A 119 22.15 6.11 34.59
C GLU A 119 21.72 6.83 33.31
N THR A 120 21.13 6.11 32.35
CA THR A 120 20.68 6.70 31.09
C THR A 120 19.57 7.72 31.30
N MET A 121 18.59 7.43 32.15
CA MET A 121 17.49 8.35 32.44
C MET A 121 17.95 9.62 33.16
N LYS A 122 18.96 9.55 34.04
CA LYS A 122 19.51 10.75 34.68
C LYS A 122 20.06 11.75 33.64
N VAL A 123 20.85 11.25 32.68
CA VAL A 123 21.43 12.07 31.63
C VAL A 123 20.35 12.54 30.65
N LEU A 124 19.42 11.65 30.29
CA LEU A 124 18.32 11.99 29.38
C LEU A 124 17.42 13.09 29.98
N GLU A 125 16.99 12.93 31.22
CA GLU A 125 16.14 13.92 31.89
C GLU A 125 16.84 15.27 32.01
N GLN A 126 18.14 15.29 32.40
CA GLN A 126 18.92 16.51 32.43
C GLN A 126 18.95 17.20 31.06
N GLN A 127 19.18 16.44 29.99
CA GLN A 127 19.15 17.00 28.64
C GLN A 127 17.75 17.54 28.27
N LEU A 128 16.68 16.79 28.53
CA LEU A 128 15.31 17.19 28.22
C LEU A 128 14.87 18.45 28.98
N LEU A 129 15.33 18.63 30.21
CA LEU A 129 15.06 19.83 30.99
C LEU A 129 15.61 21.12 30.37
N GLU A 130 16.73 21.04 29.65
CA GLU A 130 17.29 22.18 28.88
C GLU A 130 16.43 22.56 27.67
N TYR A 131 15.55 21.65 27.21
CA TYR A 131 14.62 21.83 26.09
C TYR A 131 13.15 21.80 26.54
N ARG A 132 12.89 22.03 27.84
CA ARG A 132 11.58 21.80 28.46
C ARG A 132 10.43 22.47 27.69
N ASP A 133 10.64 23.70 27.19
CA ASP A 133 9.59 24.44 26.48
C ASP A 133 9.12 23.73 25.20
N CYS A 134 10.00 22.91 24.57
CA CYS A 134 9.68 22.12 23.40
C CYS A 134 8.90 20.82 23.76
N PHE A 135 9.01 20.34 25.00
CA PHE A 135 8.55 19.00 25.38
C PHE A 135 7.44 18.96 26.45
N ASP A 136 7.17 20.08 27.13
CA ASP A 136 6.17 20.12 28.20
C ASP A 136 4.74 20.24 27.64
N VAL A 137 4.19 19.09 27.20
CA VAL A 137 2.82 19.02 26.65
C VAL A 137 1.74 19.37 27.67
N LYS A 138 2.06 19.41 28.97
CA LYS A 138 1.12 19.86 30.01
C LYS A 138 0.98 21.38 30.04
N LYS A 139 2.06 22.09 29.75
CA LYS A 139 2.05 23.55 29.61
C LYS A 139 1.59 23.99 28.23
N ASN A 140 2.05 23.30 27.20
CA ASN A 140 1.72 23.59 25.82
C ASN A 140 1.28 22.28 25.10
N PRO A 141 0.00 22.08 24.82
CA PRO A 141 -0.49 20.89 24.14
C PRO A 141 0.08 20.66 22.73
N LEU A 142 0.70 21.71 22.14
CA LEU A 142 1.34 21.65 20.83
C LEU A 142 2.85 21.35 20.92
N ALA A 143 3.40 21.21 22.13
CA ALA A 143 4.77 20.73 22.35
C ALA A 143 4.93 19.30 21.87
N VAL A 144 6.17 18.89 21.61
CA VAL A 144 6.51 17.52 21.22
C VAL A 144 6.44 16.60 22.45
N ARG A 145 5.67 15.52 22.36
CA ARG A 145 5.59 14.54 23.45
C ARG A 145 6.86 13.68 23.48
N VAL A 146 7.49 13.56 24.63
CA VAL A 146 8.58 12.59 24.82
C VAL A 146 8.04 11.31 25.41
N VAL A 147 8.33 10.17 24.77
CA VAL A 147 7.99 8.83 25.26
C VAL A 147 9.27 8.00 25.33
N VAL A 148 9.58 7.47 26.47
CA VAL A 148 10.74 6.60 26.68
C VAL A 148 10.34 5.14 26.49
N SER A 149 11.17 4.38 25.78
CA SER A 149 11.02 2.96 25.47
C SER A 149 12.33 2.19 25.76
N GLY A 150 12.41 0.91 25.39
CA GLY A 150 13.60 0.09 25.57
C GLY A 150 13.79 -0.42 27.00
N PHE A 151 14.95 -0.16 27.59
CA PHE A 151 15.23 -0.47 28.99
C PHE A 151 14.56 0.54 29.92
N LEU A 152 13.31 0.26 30.28
CA LEU A 152 12.47 1.15 31.06
C LEU A 152 12.64 0.97 32.58
N PRO A 153 12.47 2.05 33.39
CA PRO A 153 12.21 1.92 34.81
C PRO A 153 10.95 1.10 35.05
N SER A 154 10.83 0.55 36.28
CA SER A 154 9.58 -0.07 36.70
C SER A 154 8.46 0.97 36.82
N PRO A 155 7.17 0.59 36.63
CA PRO A 155 6.06 1.53 36.73
C PRO A 155 6.00 2.32 38.06
N GLU A 156 6.49 1.74 39.13
CA GLU A 156 6.56 2.35 40.46
C GLU A 156 7.55 3.53 40.50
N GLU A 157 8.53 3.54 39.61
CA GLU A 157 9.56 4.57 39.53
C GLU A 157 9.19 5.73 38.59
N PHE A 158 8.08 5.66 37.87
CA PHE A 158 7.68 6.71 36.90
C PHE A 158 7.52 8.10 37.52
N SER A 159 7.10 8.13 38.80
CA SER A 159 6.95 9.37 39.56
C SER A 159 8.29 10.04 39.93
N ASN A 160 9.41 9.33 39.83
CA ASN A 160 10.74 9.87 40.11
C ASN A 160 11.26 10.78 38.97
N TYR A 161 10.62 10.76 37.80
CA TYR A 161 11.04 11.51 36.62
C TYR A 161 10.09 12.66 36.33
N ALA A 162 10.61 13.69 35.65
CA ALA A 162 9.86 14.88 35.29
C ALA A 162 8.51 14.55 34.66
N ASP A 163 7.49 15.28 35.02
CA ASP A 163 6.09 14.96 34.77
C ASP A 163 5.67 15.08 33.29
N PHE A 164 6.50 15.68 32.45
CA PHE A 164 6.31 15.76 30.98
C PHE A 164 6.96 14.59 30.21
N ILE A 165 7.70 13.69 30.87
CA ILE A 165 8.27 12.47 30.30
C ILE A 165 7.24 11.35 30.41
N PHE A 166 6.88 10.72 29.31
CA PHE A 166 5.98 9.57 29.23
C PHE A 166 6.74 8.29 28.96
N PHE A 167 6.08 7.16 29.15
CA PHE A 167 6.68 5.84 29.00
C PHE A 167 5.86 4.96 28.06
N ASP A 168 6.53 4.14 27.26
CA ASP A 168 5.92 3.17 26.38
C ASP A 168 5.38 1.98 27.19
N GLY A 169 4.07 1.80 27.19
CA GLY A 169 3.39 0.77 27.95
C GLY A 169 3.69 -0.65 27.45
N ARG A 170 3.76 -1.59 28.37
CA ARG A 170 4.00 -3.01 28.08
C ARG A 170 2.81 -3.85 28.54
N PRO A 171 2.29 -4.79 27.72
CA PRO A 171 1.09 -5.58 28.06
C PRO A 171 1.26 -6.52 29.26
N ARG A 172 2.50 -6.72 29.72
CA ARG A 172 2.81 -7.55 30.90
C ARG A 172 2.55 -6.85 32.24
N PHE A 173 2.41 -5.54 32.24
CA PHE A 173 2.17 -4.77 33.45
C PHE A 173 0.69 -4.39 33.59
N ILE A 174 0.23 -4.32 34.83
CA ILE A 174 -1.04 -3.71 35.21
C ILE A 174 -0.67 -2.38 35.86
N TYR A 175 -1.15 -1.28 35.32
CA TYR A 175 -0.83 0.06 35.79
C TYR A 175 -1.89 0.59 36.71
N THR A 176 -1.48 1.28 37.78
CA THR A 176 -2.40 2.06 38.61
C THR A 176 -2.94 3.25 37.77
N PRO A 177 -4.04 3.91 38.21
CA PRO A 177 -4.55 5.10 37.53
C PRO A 177 -3.47 6.18 37.32
N GLU A 178 -2.63 6.42 38.32
CA GLU A 178 -1.56 7.42 38.30
C GLU A 178 -0.45 7.03 37.32
N GLN A 179 -0.02 5.77 37.31
CA GLN A 179 0.96 5.25 36.36
C GLN A 179 0.41 5.30 34.92
N SER A 180 -0.88 4.98 34.75
CA SER A 180 -1.57 5.00 33.46
C SER A 180 -1.57 6.40 32.83
N LEU A 181 -1.59 7.49 33.61
CA LEU A 181 -1.47 8.85 33.07
C LEU A 181 -0.12 9.13 32.38
N ARG A 182 0.91 8.34 32.71
CA ARG A 182 2.24 8.43 32.12
C ARG A 182 2.42 7.52 30.90
N ILE A 183 1.39 6.76 30.51
CA ILE A 183 1.40 5.78 29.43
C ILE A 183 0.48 6.29 28.30
N PRO A 184 0.99 6.89 27.21
CA PRO A 184 0.16 7.34 26.10
C PRO A 184 -0.16 6.22 25.08
N MET A 185 0.65 5.16 25.06
CA MET A 185 0.53 4.07 24.12
C MET A 185 0.95 2.74 24.73
N MET A 186 0.50 1.64 24.13
CA MET A 186 0.88 0.26 24.44
C MET A 186 1.62 -0.34 23.26
N SER A 187 2.83 -0.85 23.48
CA SER A 187 3.63 -1.50 22.45
C SER A 187 3.94 -2.95 22.77
N THR A 188 4.02 -3.77 21.72
CA THR A 188 4.52 -5.15 21.83
C THR A 188 5.23 -5.58 20.55
N SER A 189 6.05 -6.63 20.64
CA SER A 189 6.61 -7.28 19.47
C SER A 189 5.51 -7.95 18.65
N PHE A 190 5.41 -7.62 17.39
CA PHE A 190 4.47 -8.30 16.48
C PHE A 190 4.75 -9.80 16.40
N ARG A 191 6.03 -10.17 16.49
CA ARG A 191 6.48 -11.58 16.43
C ARG A 191 6.03 -12.43 17.61
N THR A 192 5.60 -11.83 18.71
CA THR A 192 4.98 -12.58 19.84
C THR A 192 3.54 -12.98 19.56
N LEU A 193 2.88 -12.33 18.58
CA LEU A 193 1.49 -12.58 18.24
C LEU A 193 1.35 -13.47 17.00
N THR A 194 2.22 -13.28 16.01
CA THR A 194 2.16 -13.98 14.72
C THR A 194 3.50 -13.98 14.00
N GLN A 195 3.70 -14.97 13.12
CA GLN A 195 4.82 -15.03 12.17
C GLN A 195 4.44 -14.53 10.76
N TRP A 196 3.27 -13.92 10.61
CA TRP A 196 2.85 -13.37 9.32
C TRP A 196 3.87 -12.36 8.77
N ASN A 197 4.24 -12.51 7.51
CA ASN A 197 5.30 -11.72 6.85
C ASN A 197 4.79 -10.47 6.10
N GLY A 198 3.50 -10.13 6.24
CA GLY A 198 2.90 -8.97 5.56
C GLY A 198 2.43 -9.25 4.12
N LEU A 199 2.49 -10.49 3.65
CA LEU A 199 2.02 -10.90 2.33
C LEU A 199 0.74 -11.74 2.45
N GLY A 200 -0.18 -11.57 1.50
CA GLY A 200 -1.46 -12.26 1.53
C GLY A 200 -2.30 -11.92 2.78
N ARG A 201 -3.21 -12.81 3.12
CA ARG A 201 -4.07 -12.66 4.31
C ARG A 201 -3.42 -13.30 5.52
N MET A 202 -3.52 -12.62 6.65
CA MET A 202 -3.20 -13.22 7.94
C MET A 202 -4.21 -14.32 8.25
N VAL A 203 -3.77 -15.46 8.81
CA VAL A 203 -4.67 -16.53 9.25
C VAL A 203 -5.57 -16.00 10.38
N GLU A 204 -6.79 -16.48 10.45
CA GLU A 204 -7.82 -15.95 11.34
C GLU A 204 -7.42 -15.97 12.82
N THR A 205 -6.77 -17.05 13.25
CA THR A 205 -6.29 -17.18 14.64
C THR A 205 -5.29 -16.08 15.01
N ASP A 206 -4.38 -15.75 14.10
CA ASP A 206 -3.37 -14.72 14.32
C ASP A 206 -3.96 -13.31 14.18
N TYR A 207 -4.87 -13.13 13.21
CA TYR A 207 -5.64 -11.89 13.07
C TYR A 207 -6.38 -11.54 14.36
N ASN A 208 -7.03 -12.54 14.99
CA ASN A 208 -7.76 -12.36 16.24
C ASN A 208 -6.84 -12.01 17.42
N LYS A 209 -5.62 -12.60 17.51
CA LYS A 209 -4.63 -12.22 18.53
C LYS A 209 -4.15 -10.77 18.36
N VAL A 210 -3.86 -10.36 17.12
CA VAL A 210 -3.43 -9.00 16.81
C VAL A 210 -4.55 -8.01 17.12
N LYS A 211 -5.79 -8.33 16.73
CA LYS A 211 -6.96 -7.52 17.03
C LYS A 211 -7.19 -7.39 18.54
N ALA A 212 -7.12 -8.48 19.29
CA ALA A 212 -7.33 -8.48 20.74
C ALA A 212 -6.32 -7.57 21.48
N PHE A 213 -5.07 -7.50 21.02
CA PHE A 213 -4.09 -6.57 21.59
C PHE A 213 -4.50 -5.11 21.35
N ILE A 214 -4.91 -4.78 20.12
CA ILE A 214 -5.34 -3.43 19.74
C ILE A 214 -6.60 -3.03 20.54
N ASP A 215 -7.60 -3.91 20.57
CA ASP A 215 -8.84 -3.68 21.32
C ASP A 215 -8.60 -3.47 22.80
N LYS A 216 -7.65 -4.23 23.40
CA LYS A 216 -7.26 -4.07 24.80
C LYS A 216 -6.62 -2.70 25.05
N ALA A 217 -5.67 -2.28 24.19
CA ALA A 217 -5.05 -0.96 24.31
C ALA A 217 -6.10 0.16 24.24
N HIS A 218 -7.04 0.05 23.31
CA HIS A 218 -8.12 1.02 23.14
C HIS A 218 -9.09 1.03 24.33
N ALA A 219 -9.40 -0.12 24.91
CA ALA A 219 -10.24 -0.21 26.11
C ALA A 219 -9.61 0.49 27.32
N GLU A 220 -8.26 0.55 27.35
CA GLU A 220 -7.49 1.29 28.36
C GLU A 220 -7.27 2.76 27.99
N GLY A 221 -7.83 3.24 26.86
CA GLY A 221 -7.66 4.59 26.33
C GLY A 221 -6.25 4.88 25.82
N LYS A 222 -5.53 3.85 25.35
CA LYS A 222 -4.15 3.93 24.87
C LYS A 222 -4.07 3.69 23.38
N ALA A 223 -3.13 4.37 22.72
CA ALA A 223 -2.75 4.05 21.37
C ALA A 223 -2.02 2.70 21.29
N ALA A 224 -2.22 1.95 20.22
CA ALA A 224 -1.55 0.66 20.01
C ALA A 224 -0.40 0.81 18.99
N ARG A 225 0.75 0.18 19.27
CA ARG A 225 1.90 0.10 18.36
C ARG A 225 2.49 -1.31 18.35
N PHE A 226 2.96 -1.74 17.19
CA PHE A 226 3.80 -2.93 17.04
C PHE A 226 5.20 -2.56 16.57
N TRP A 227 6.22 -3.18 17.17
CA TRP A 227 7.57 -3.20 16.62
C TRP A 227 7.88 -4.58 16.02
N GLY A 228 8.87 -4.66 15.11
CA GLY A 228 9.20 -5.90 14.40
C GLY A 228 8.08 -6.42 13.49
N CYS A 229 7.14 -5.56 13.09
CA CYS A 229 6.06 -5.90 12.19
C CYS A 229 6.49 -5.76 10.72
N PRO A 230 5.80 -6.44 9.77
CA PRO A 230 6.08 -6.28 8.36
C PRO A 230 5.81 -4.86 7.86
N ASP A 231 6.71 -4.33 7.03
CA ASP A 231 6.67 -3.00 6.46
C ASP A 231 6.33 -3.07 4.96
N THR A 232 5.07 -3.40 4.66
CA THR A 232 4.54 -3.58 3.30
C THR A 232 3.17 -2.93 3.14
N LYS A 233 2.79 -2.59 1.90
CA LYS A 233 1.45 -2.03 1.60
C LYS A 233 0.32 -2.93 2.07
N THR A 234 0.47 -4.25 1.98
CA THR A 234 -0.50 -5.23 2.46
C THR A 234 -0.61 -5.20 3.99
N ALA A 235 0.54 -5.11 4.67
CA ALA A 235 0.57 -5.00 6.13
C ALA A 235 -0.06 -3.69 6.60
N TRP A 236 0.30 -2.55 6.02
CA TRP A 236 -0.29 -1.25 6.35
C TRP A 236 -1.81 -1.27 6.18
N ASN A 237 -2.32 -1.78 5.04
CA ASN A 237 -3.76 -1.92 4.82
C ASN A 237 -4.43 -2.82 5.87
N THR A 238 -3.78 -3.91 6.27
CA THR A 238 -4.31 -4.83 7.29
C THR A 238 -4.34 -4.16 8.67
N PHE A 239 -3.28 -3.46 9.05
CA PHE A 239 -3.20 -2.73 10.30
C PHE A 239 -4.19 -1.57 10.37
N MET A 240 -4.40 -0.84 9.26
CA MET A 240 -5.44 0.19 9.16
C MET A 240 -6.84 -0.39 9.39
N LYS A 241 -7.13 -1.55 8.80
CA LYS A 241 -8.42 -2.25 9.00
C LYS A 241 -8.61 -2.75 10.43
N LEU A 242 -7.54 -3.10 11.11
CA LEU A 242 -7.54 -3.50 12.52
C LEU A 242 -7.65 -2.30 13.48
N GLY A 243 -7.46 -1.08 13.00
CA GLY A 243 -7.53 0.12 13.80
C GLY A 243 -6.22 0.47 14.54
N LEU A 244 -5.08 -0.08 14.13
CA LEU A 244 -3.78 0.22 14.74
C LEU A 244 -3.49 1.71 14.68
N ASP A 245 -3.01 2.30 15.79
CA ASP A 245 -2.79 3.75 15.88
C ASP A 245 -1.48 4.19 15.24
N TYR A 246 -0.39 3.51 15.54
CA TYR A 246 0.91 3.81 14.98
C TYR A 246 1.34 2.75 13.97
N LEU A 247 1.34 3.12 12.69
CA LEU A 247 1.89 2.32 11.60
C LEU A 247 3.41 2.45 11.63
N ASN A 248 4.10 1.41 12.07
CA ASN A 248 5.54 1.36 12.19
C ASN A 248 6.19 1.14 10.82
N THR A 249 7.14 1.98 10.43
CA THR A 249 7.80 1.90 9.12
C THR A 249 9.24 2.40 9.17
N ASP A 250 10.13 1.72 8.44
CA ASP A 250 11.47 2.19 8.12
C ASP A 250 11.48 3.11 6.87
N HIS A 251 10.31 3.28 6.22
CA HIS A 251 10.15 4.05 4.97
C HIS A 251 9.04 5.11 5.09
N PRO A 252 9.20 6.14 5.94
CA PRO A 252 8.13 7.11 6.24
C PRO A 252 7.59 7.82 4.99
N ALA A 253 8.44 8.19 4.03
CA ALA A 253 8.01 8.82 2.79
C ALA A 253 7.16 7.90 1.91
N LEU A 254 7.47 6.60 1.87
CA LEU A 254 6.69 5.61 1.10
C LEU A 254 5.32 5.37 1.73
N LEU A 255 5.25 5.29 3.07
CA LEU A 255 3.98 5.15 3.78
C LEU A 255 3.13 6.42 3.65
N ASP A 256 3.73 7.62 3.71
CA ASP A 256 3.03 8.89 3.48
C ASP A 256 2.38 8.94 2.09
N ASP A 257 3.13 8.59 1.03
CA ASP A 257 2.60 8.51 -0.34
C ASP A 257 1.46 7.47 -0.43
N PHE A 258 1.62 6.31 0.20
CA PHE A 258 0.57 5.29 0.26
C PHE A 258 -0.71 5.84 0.92
N LEU A 259 -0.61 6.49 2.07
CA LEU A 259 -1.76 7.05 2.78
C LEU A 259 -2.47 8.14 1.98
N LYS A 260 -1.73 9.01 1.29
CA LYS A 260 -2.28 10.06 0.41
C LYS A 260 -3.05 9.50 -0.79
N ARG A 261 -2.58 8.38 -1.33
CA ARG A 261 -3.20 7.71 -2.48
C ARG A 261 -4.30 6.73 -2.09
N TYR A 262 -4.27 6.21 -0.86
CA TYR A 262 -5.16 5.15 -0.39
C TYR A 262 -6.64 5.44 -0.64
N PRO A 263 -7.20 6.63 -0.30
CA PRO A 263 -8.62 6.92 -0.52
C PRO A 263 -9.03 6.89 -1.99
N LYS A 264 -8.09 7.21 -2.91
CA LYS A 264 -8.34 7.22 -4.36
C LYS A 264 -8.20 5.84 -5.00
N ASN A 265 -7.35 4.99 -4.41
CA ASN A 265 -7.03 3.66 -4.95
C ASN A 265 -7.77 2.53 -4.22
N PHE A 266 -8.61 2.85 -3.25
CA PHE A 266 -9.38 1.89 -2.51
C PHE A 266 -10.73 1.66 -3.18
N TYR A 267 -10.98 0.41 -3.60
CA TYR A 267 -12.26 -0.02 -4.16
C TYR A 267 -13.01 -0.88 -3.14
N THR A 268 -14.25 -0.49 -2.85
CA THR A 268 -15.17 -1.32 -2.08
C THR A 268 -16.27 -1.82 -3.02
N SER A 269 -16.41 -3.14 -3.14
CA SER A 269 -17.50 -3.73 -3.88
C SER A 269 -18.83 -3.32 -3.27
N ARG A 270 -19.78 -2.87 -4.11
CA ARG A 270 -21.14 -2.50 -3.69
C ARG A 270 -22.03 -3.73 -3.45
N GLY A 271 -21.46 -4.92 -3.36
CA GLY A 271 -22.17 -6.16 -3.10
C GLY A 271 -23.00 -6.72 -4.27
N LYS A 272 -22.99 -6.06 -5.43
CA LYS A 272 -23.57 -6.60 -6.66
C LYS A 272 -22.48 -7.31 -7.44
N PHE A 273 -22.50 -8.62 -7.38
CA PHE A 273 -21.61 -9.44 -8.18
C PHE A 273 -22.27 -9.80 -9.51
N HIS A 274 -21.45 -9.89 -10.54
CA HIS A 274 -21.90 -10.38 -11.83
C HIS A 274 -22.19 -11.87 -11.72
N GLU A 275 -23.37 -12.29 -12.20
CA GLU A 275 -23.71 -13.72 -12.22
C GLU A 275 -22.82 -14.46 -13.22
N ILE A 276 -22.41 -15.66 -12.84
CA ILE A 276 -21.56 -16.49 -13.66
C ILE A 276 -22.40 -17.39 -14.54
N TYR A 277 -22.21 -17.24 -15.86
CA TYR A 277 -22.81 -18.13 -16.83
C TYR A 277 -22.33 -19.57 -16.63
N GLN A 278 -23.25 -20.52 -16.63
CA GLN A 278 -22.95 -21.94 -16.53
C GLN A 278 -22.95 -22.57 -17.95
N PRO A 279 -21.79 -22.86 -18.55
CA PRO A 279 -21.72 -23.43 -19.89
C PRO A 279 -22.35 -24.81 -19.91
N THR A 280 -23.15 -25.10 -20.93
CA THR A 280 -23.80 -26.42 -21.08
C THR A 280 -22.89 -27.46 -21.72
N TYR A 281 -21.90 -27.06 -22.48
CA TYR A 281 -20.97 -27.90 -23.23
C TYR A 281 -21.66 -28.98 -24.09
N LYS A 282 -22.90 -28.77 -24.55
CA LYS A 282 -23.69 -29.72 -25.32
C LYS A 282 -22.99 -30.19 -26.61
N ASN A 283 -22.14 -29.37 -27.19
CA ASN A 283 -21.43 -29.66 -28.42
C ASN A 283 -19.97 -30.00 -28.20
N ASP A 284 -19.54 -30.15 -26.93
CA ASP A 284 -18.18 -30.54 -26.59
C ASP A 284 -17.88 -31.96 -27.13
N GLY A 285 -16.73 -32.09 -27.81
CA GLY A 285 -16.36 -33.33 -28.51
C GLY A 285 -17.11 -33.58 -29.84
N SER A 286 -17.96 -32.64 -30.30
CA SER A 286 -18.58 -32.73 -31.64
C SER A 286 -17.53 -32.66 -32.74
N LYS A 287 -17.65 -33.54 -33.78
CA LYS A 287 -16.82 -33.50 -34.97
C LYS A 287 -17.29 -32.46 -36.03
N LYS A 288 -18.40 -31.74 -35.73
CA LYS A 288 -18.91 -30.71 -36.66
C LYS A 288 -18.01 -29.46 -36.58
N MET A 289 -17.66 -28.95 -37.76
CA MET A 289 -16.95 -27.68 -37.86
C MET A 289 -17.79 -26.55 -37.27
N PRO A 290 -17.20 -25.67 -36.45
CA PRO A 290 -17.90 -24.49 -35.92
C PRO A 290 -18.25 -23.57 -37.09
N LYS A 291 -19.45 -22.96 -37.06
CA LYS A 291 -19.85 -21.97 -38.06
C LYS A 291 -19.14 -20.61 -37.86
N ASN A 292 -18.92 -20.24 -36.60
CA ASN A 292 -18.29 -19.00 -36.23
C ASN A 292 -17.23 -19.27 -35.17
N VAL A 293 -16.14 -18.51 -35.19
CA VAL A 293 -15.08 -18.52 -34.20
C VAL A 293 -14.90 -17.11 -33.66
N ILE A 294 -14.89 -16.95 -32.35
CA ILE A 294 -14.60 -15.69 -31.64
C ILE A 294 -13.30 -15.86 -30.86
N VAL A 295 -12.32 -15.00 -31.18
CA VAL A 295 -11.06 -14.93 -30.45
C VAL A 295 -11.09 -13.70 -29.57
N LEU A 296 -10.97 -13.89 -28.26
CA LEU A 296 -10.91 -12.80 -27.28
C LEU A 296 -9.47 -12.64 -26.82
N ILE A 297 -8.88 -11.46 -27.07
CA ILE A 297 -7.51 -11.13 -26.67
C ILE A 297 -7.58 -10.06 -25.59
N SER A 298 -7.08 -10.40 -24.40
CA SER A 298 -6.91 -9.44 -23.30
C SER A 298 -5.47 -8.98 -23.31
N ASP A 299 -5.20 -7.86 -23.98
CA ASP A 299 -3.86 -7.29 -24.10
C ASP A 299 -3.35 -6.86 -22.72
N GLY A 300 -2.13 -7.26 -22.36
CA GLY A 300 -1.55 -7.07 -21.04
C GLY A 300 -2.31 -7.78 -19.89
N GLY A 301 -3.49 -8.32 -20.18
CA GLY A 301 -4.39 -8.95 -19.19
C GLY A 301 -4.09 -10.40 -18.87
N ALA A 302 -3.11 -11.03 -19.52
CA ALA A 302 -2.72 -12.41 -19.27
C ALA A 302 -1.99 -12.62 -17.93
N GLY A 303 -1.68 -11.54 -17.20
CA GLY A 303 -1.11 -11.62 -15.89
C GLY A 303 -2.11 -12.23 -14.89
N GLN A 304 -1.72 -13.32 -14.24
CA GLN A 304 -2.52 -13.95 -13.17
C GLN A 304 -3.04 -12.91 -12.16
N GLY A 305 -2.26 -11.86 -11.88
CA GLY A 305 -2.65 -10.79 -10.96
C GLY A 305 -3.91 -10.03 -11.37
N GLN A 306 -4.08 -9.68 -12.65
CA GLN A 306 -5.27 -8.98 -13.14
C GLN A 306 -6.50 -9.89 -13.12
N MET A 307 -6.36 -11.14 -13.53
CA MET A 307 -7.44 -12.12 -13.47
C MET A 307 -7.90 -12.36 -12.02
N TRP A 308 -6.96 -12.49 -11.08
CA TRP A 308 -7.28 -12.65 -9.67
C TRP A 308 -7.90 -11.39 -9.06
N ALA A 309 -7.44 -10.20 -9.45
CA ALA A 309 -8.04 -8.95 -9.02
C ALA A 309 -9.51 -8.84 -9.50
N ALA A 310 -9.76 -9.14 -10.76
CA ALA A 310 -11.11 -9.15 -11.33
C ALA A 310 -12.01 -10.21 -10.65
N ALA A 311 -11.49 -11.42 -10.44
CA ALA A 311 -12.22 -12.47 -9.72
C ALA A 311 -12.55 -12.02 -8.30
N THR A 312 -11.59 -11.45 -7.57
CA THR A 312 -11.80 -10.95 -6.20
C THR A 312 -12.86 -9.86 -6.17
N ALA A 313 -12.84 -8.93 -7.12
CA ALA A 313 -13.84 -7.87 -7.24
C ALA A 313 -15.25 -8.43 -7.52
N ASN A 314 -15.36 -9.61 -8.13
CA ASN A 314 -16.62 -10.30 -8.44
C ASN A 314 -16.88 -11.50 -7.50
N GLY A 315 -16.54 -11.41 -6.24
CA GLY A 315 -16.83 -12.45 -5.24
C GLY A 315 -16.08 -13.77 -5.46
N GLY A 316 -14.91 -13.71 -6.07
CA GLY A 316 -14.05 -14.89 -6.34
C GLY A 316 -14.39 -15.64 -7.61
N LYS A 317 -15.23 -15.11 -8.51
CA LYS A 317 -15.77 -15.82 -9.69
C LYS A 317 -15.62 -14.99 -10.96
N LEU A 318 -15.24 -15.64 -12.06
CA LEU A 318 -15.25 -15.08 -13.43
C LEU A 318 -15.79 -16.12 -14.42
N ASN A 319 -16.44 -15.67 -15.49
CA ASN A 319 -16.85 -16.54 -16.61
C ASN A 319 -15.64 -17.25 -17.25
N LEU A 320 -14.51 -16.57 -17.34
CA LEU A 320 -13.25 -17.13 -17.84
C LEU A 320 -12.81 -18.40 -17.04
N MET A 321 -13.07 -18.43 -15.74
CA MET A 321 -12.74 -19.58 -14.88
C MET A 321 -13.66 -20.79 -15.09
N GLN A 322 -14.75 -20.64 -15.85
CA GLN A 322 -15.66 -21.72 -16.23
C GLN A 322 -15.23 -22.43 -17.52
N MET A 323 -14.18 -21.96 -18.19
CA MET A 323 -13.66 -22.60 -19.39
C MET A 323 -13.02 -23.95 -19.04
N LYS A 324 -13.35 -24.97 -19.83
CA LYS A 324 -12.97 -26.35 -19.57
C LYS A 324 -11.54 -26.66 -20.00
N ASN A 325 -11.08 -26.02 -21.09
CA ASN A 325 -9.76 -26.23 -21.64
C ASN A 325 -8.84 -25.06 -21.34
N ILE A 326 -7.65 -25.35 -20.84
CA ILE A 326 -6.62 -24.36 -20.52
C ILE A 326 -5.35 -24.74 -21.28
N GLY A 327 -4.73 -23.76 -21.92
CA GLY A 327 -3.43 -23.90 -22.56
C GLY A 327 -2.42 -22.88 -22.05
N LEU A 328 -1.15 -23.16 -22.25
CA LEU A 328 -0.06 -22.24 -22.01
C LEU A 328 0.52 -21.76 -23.33
N LEU A 329 0.69 -20.45 -23.45
CA LEU A 329 1.25 -19.80 -24.62
C LEU A 329 2.61 -19.19 -24.30
N LYS A 330 3.63 -19.54 -25.09
CA LYS A 330 4.96 -18.96 -24.98
C LYS A 330 5.01 -17.67 -25.81
N THR A 331 5.03 -16.53 -25.14
CA THR A 331 4.82 -15.21 -25.76
C THR A 331 6.10 -14.48 -26.21
N ASN A 332 7.30 -14.94 -25.83
CA ASN A 332 8.55 -14.23 -26.14
C ASN A 332 8.69 -13.97 -27.66
N PRO A 333 9.15 -12.77 -28.09
CA PRO A 333 9.50 -12.46 -29.49
C PRO A 333 10.82 -13.12 -29.89
N THR A 334 11.28 -12.86 -31.13
CA THR A 334 12.55 -13.43 -31.62
C THR A 334 13.79 -12.69 -31.11
N ASN A 335 13.65 -11.49 -30.57
CA ASN A 335 14.76 -10.61 -30.18
C ASN A 335 14.80 -10.26 -28.70
N ASP A 336 13.86 -10.76 -27.88
CA ASP A 336 13.79 -10.42 -26.44
C ASP A 336 13.13 -11.57 -25.66
N TYR A 337 13.21 -11.50 -24.31
CA TYR A 337 12.45 -12.37 -23.42
C TYR A 337 11.03 -11.85 -23.18
N THR A 338 10.83 -10.53 -23.24
CA THR A 338 9.55 -9.86 -23.00
C THR A 338 8.99 -9.34 -24.30
N THR A 339 7.77 -9.77 -24.65
CA THR A 339 7.06 -9.30 -25.84
C THR A 339 6.40 -7.96 -25.60
N ASP A 340 6.27 -7.16 -26.68
CA ASP A 340 5.29 -6.08 -26.78
C ASP A 340 4.02 -6.56 -27.51
N SER A 341 2.99 -5.71 -27.54
CA SER A 341 1.72 -6.02 -28.20
C SER A 341 1.87 -6.24 -29.71
N ALA A 342 2.82 -5.55 -30.39
CA ALA A 342 3.04 -5.68 -31.80
C ALA A 342 3.60 -7.07 -32.18
N GLY A 343 4.69 -7.49 -31.52
CA GLY A 343 5.28 -8.81 -31.73
C GLY A 343 4.34 -9.95 -31.35
N ALA A 344 3.62 -9.81 -30.24
CA ALA A 344 2.64 -10.81 -29.81
C ALA A 344 1.40 -10.85 -30.71
N GLY A 345 0.83 -9.70 -31.08
CA GLY A 345 -0.31 -9.59 -32.00
C GLY A 345 0.01 -10.17 -33.37
N THR A 346 1.18 -9.84 -33.92
CA THR A 346 1.67 -10.44 -35.14
C THR A 346 1.77 -11.96 -35.07
N ALA A 347 2.33 -12.49 -33.97
CA ALA A 347 2.44 -13.93 -33.80
C ALA A 347 1.06 -14.62 -33.70
N LEU A 348 0.08 -14.00 -33.05
CA LEU A 348 -1.30 -14.49 -32.98
C LEU A 348 -2.00 -14.43 -34.36
N ALA A 349 -1.80 -13.34 -35.09
CA ALA A 349 -2.45 -13.10 -36.39
C ALA A 349 -1.85 -13.94 -37.53
N THR A 350 -0.56 -14.28 -37.46
CA THR A 350 0.16 -14.92 -38.58
C THR A 350 0.63 -16.36 -38.27
N GLY A 351 0.65 -16.75 -36.99
CA GLY A 351 1.24 -18.01 -36.56
C GLY A 351 2.79 -18.00 -36.54
N GLN A 352 3.43 -16.86 -36.81
CA GLN A 352 4.89 -16.73 -36.86
C GLN A 352 5.38 -15.68 -35.84
N LYS A 353 6.41 -16.05 -35.04
CA LYS A 353 7.08 -15.10 -34.17
C LYS A 353 7.91 -14.10 -34.94
N THR A 354 7.85 -12.86 -34.51
CA THR A 354 8.64 -11.75 -35.03
C THR A 354 9.37 -11.00 -33.94
N ARG A 355 10.00 -9.90 -34.24
CA ARG A 355 10.64 -8.98 -33.27
C ARG A 355 9.59 -8.10 -32.62
N ASN A 356 9.91 -7.57 -31.47
CA ASN A 356 9.12 -6.49 -30.86
C ASN A 356 8.95 -5.33 -31.89
N ARG A 357 7.85 -4.60 -31.75
CA ARG A 357 7.46 -3.42 -32.53
C ARG A 357 7.02 -3.69 -34.00
N ARG A 358 7.05 -4.92 -34.46
CA ARG A 358 6.69 -5.34 -35.82
C ARG A 358 5.18 -5.64 -35.92
N ILE A 359 4.53 -5.10 -36.96
CA ILE A 359 3.12 -5.34 -37.27
C ILE A 359 3.06 -6.16 -38.57
N GLY A 360 2.52 -7.37 -38.53
CA GLY A 360 2.29 -8.22 -39.73
C GLY A 360 3.52 -8.47 -40.56
N THR A 361 4.72 -8.31 -40.03
CA THR A 361 6.00 -8.53 -40.74
C THR A 361 6.89 -9.50 -39.98
N ASP A 362 7.75 -10.24 -40.74
CA ASP A 362 8.76 -11.12 -40.13
C ASP A 362 9.90 -10.35 -39.46
N SER A 363 10.88 -11.08 -38.93
CA SER A 363 12.05 -10.48 -38.27
C SER A 363 12.96 -9.67 -39.22
N LEU A 364 12.82 -9.81 -40.52
CA LEU A 364 13.55 -9.08 -41.54
C LEU A 364 12.74 -7.88 -42.08
N GLY A 365 11.44 -7.78 -41.76
CA GLY A 365 10.54 -6.74 -42.21
C GLY A 365 9.73 -7.11 -43.47
N ASN A 366 9.79 -8.37 -43.88
CA ASN A 366 8.95 -8.82 -44.97
C ASN A 366 7.51 -9.06 -44.49
N LYS A 367 6.55 -8.72 -45.39
CA LYS A 367 5.12 -8.96 -45.13
C LYS A 367 4.84 -10.45 -44.88
N ILE A 368 4.07 -10.77 -43.85
CA ILE A 368 3.59 -12.13 -43.56
C ILE A 368 2.06 -12.14 -43.68
N GLN A 369 1.52 -13.10 -44.44
CA GLN A 369 0.08 -13.27 -44.52
C GLN A 369 -0.56 -13.46 -43.13
N ASN A 370 -1.52 -12.64 -42.80
CA ASN A 370 -2.30 -12.76 -41.55
C ASN A 370 -3.57 -13.61 -41.76
N ILE A 371 -4.22 -13.98 -40.67
CA ILE A 371 -5.42 -14.85 -40.70
C ILE A 371 -6.59 -14.21 -41.42
N THR A 372 -6.75 -12.89 -41.37
CA THR A 372 -7.78 -12.14 -42.10
C THR A 372 -7.63 -12.34 -43.64
N GLU A 373 -6.42 -12.14 -44.14
CA GLU A 373 -6.08 -12.36 -45.53
C GLU A 373 -6.26 -13.83 -45.95
N ALA A 374 -5.80 -14.76 -45.11
CA ALA A 374 -5.92 -16.19 -45.40
C ALA A 374 -7.38 -16.67 -45.43
N LEU A 375 -8.25 -16.11 -44.60
CA LEU A 375 -9.66 -16.44 -44.55
C LEU A 375 -10.45 -15.78 -45.66
N ALA A 376 -10.15 -14.54 -46.03
CA ALA A 376 -10.75 -13.84 -47.14
C ALA A 376 -10.52 -14.59 -48.47
N ALA A 377 -9.31 -15.13 -48.69
CA ALA A 377 -9.00 -15.99 -49.81
C ALA A 377 -9.85 -17.27 -49.90
N LYS A 378 -10.52 -17.66 -48.81
CA LYS A 378 -11.44 -18.79 -48.71
C LYS A 378 -12.91 -18.40 -48.67
N GLY A 379 -13.21 -17.12 -48.85
CA GLY A 379 -14.57 -16.57 -48.79
C GLY A 379 -15.18 -16.55 -47.38
N VAL A 380 -14.34 -16.58 -46.35
CA VAL A 380 -14.78 -16.48 -44.93
C VAL A 380 -14.71 -15.02 -44.50
N GLN A 381 -15.84 -14.52 -43.98
CA GLN A 381 -15.91 -13.15 -43.47
C GLN A 381 -15.18 -13.01 -42.13
N THR A 382 -14.54 -11.85 -41.96
CA THR A 382 -13.75 -11.55 -40.76
C THR A 382 -14.11 -10.19 -40.17
N GLY A 383 -14.07 -10.10 -38.84
CA GLY A 383 -14.31 -8.84 -38.14
C GLY A 383 -13.28 -8.63 -37.02
N ILE A 384 -12.81 -7.40 -36.90
CA ILE A 384 -11.85 -6.95 -35.87
C ILE A 384 -12.58 -5.94 -34.97
N ILE A 385 -12.72 -6.24 -33.71
CA ILE A 385 -13.36 -5.36 -32.72
C ILE A 385 -12.39 -5.11 -31.57
N SER A 386 -12.10 -3.85 -31.27
CA SER A 386 -11.16 -3.47 -30.22
C SER A 386 -11.65 -2.25 -29.46
N ASN A 387 -11.28 -2.14 -28.18
CA ASN A 387 -11.39 -0.93 -27.39
C ASN A 387 -10.12 -0.08 -27.42
N ASP A 388 -9.08 -0.54 -28.13
CA ASP A 388 -7.88 0.24 -28.46
C ASP A 388 -8.11 1.08 -29.75
N GLY A 389 -7.22 2.04 -30.02
CA GLY A 389 -7.23 2.81 -31.25
C GLY A 389 -7.16 1.92 -32.49
N ILE A 390 -7.67 2.44 -33.61
CA ILE A 390 -7.70 1.69 -34.89
C ILE A 390 -6.29 1.28 -35.32
N THR A 391 -5.29 2.12 -35.07
CA THR A 391 -3.87 1.86 -35.35
C THR A 391 -3.13 1.20 -34.20
N GLY A 392 -3.85 0.83 -33.15
CA GLY A 392 -3.29 0.09 -32.00
C GLY A 392 -2.64 -1.22 -32.47
N ALA A 393 -1.52 -1.57 -31.83
CA ALA A 393 -0.67 -2.66 -32.31
C ALA A 393 -1.37 -4.03 -32.38
N THR A 394 -2.25 -4.34 -31.44
CA THR A 394 -2.97 -5.63 -31.41
C THR A 394 -4.02 -5.73 -32.51
N PRO A 395 -4.98 -4.78 -32.69
CA PRO A 395 -5.92 -4.86 -33.80
C PRO A 395 -5.24 -4.74 -35.17
N SER A 396 -4.23 -3.88 -35.30
CA SER A 396 -3.56 -3.67 -36.59
C SER A 396 -2.77 -4.89 -37.10
N ALA A 397 -2.30 -5.76 -36.21
CA ALA A 397 -1.64 -7.00 -36.60
C ALA A 397 -2.52 -7.94 -37.47
N TYR A 398 -3.83 -7.75 -37.45
CA TYR A 398 -4.81 -8.53 -38.23
C TYR A 398 -5.14 -7.93 -39.59
N TYR A 399 -4.60 -6.73 -39.94
CA TYR A 399 -4.86 -6.10 -41.21
C TYR A 399 -3.67 -5.34 -41.83
N ALA A 400 -2.66 -4.98 -41.04
CA ALA A 400 -1.55 -4.14 -41.46
C ALA A 400 -0.20 -4.89 -41.52
N HIS A 401 0.77 -4.30 -42.25
CA HIS A 401 2.11 -4.86 -42.43
C HIS A 401 3.19 -3.78 -42.38
N GLN A 402 3.47 -3.31 -41.21
CA GLN A 402 4.45 -2.23 -40.99
C GLN A 402 5.66 -2.69 -40.15
N PRO A 403 6.87 -2.21 -40.50
CA PRO A 403 8.07 -2.58 -39.73
C PRO A 403 8.14 -1.97 -38.34
N GLU A 404 7.26 -1.02 -38.00
CA GLU A 404 7.27 -0.30 -36.76
C GLU A 404 5.84 0.08 -36.33
N ARG A 405 5.45 -0.24 -35.09
CA ARG A 405 4.12 -0.02 -34.53
C ARG A 405 3.70 1.46 -34.40
N ASP A 406 4.67 2.38 -34.40
CA ASP A 406 4.38 3.82 -34.27
C ASP A 406 4.10 4.49 -35.63
N MET A 407 4.13 3.74 -36.76
CA MET A 407 3.78 4.17 -38.09
C MET A 407 2.24 4.24 -38.26
N GLY A 408 1.60 5.09 -37.44
CA GLY A 408 0.13 5.12 -37.34
C GLY A 408 -0.57 5.49 -38.65
N GLN A 409 0.02 6.39 -39.48
CA GLN A 409 -0.54 6.77 -40.76
C GLN A 409 -0.51 5.59 -41.76
N GLU A 410 0.64 4.96 -41.92
CA GLU A 410 0.83 3.82 -42.82
C GLU A 410 -0.03 2.62 -42.39
N ILE A 411 -0.16 2.40 -41.08
CA ILE A 411 -1.06 1.38 -40.51
C ILE A 411 -2.52 1.69 -40.88
N ALA A 412 -2.94 2.96 -40.80
CA ALA A 412 -4.28 3.36 -41.20
C ALA A 412 -4.51 3.23 -42.72
N GLU A 413 -3.49 3.50 -43.55
CA GLU A 413 -3.52 3.29 -44.99
C GLU A 413 -3.65 1.80 -45.36
N ASP A 414 -2.95 0.90 -44.64
CA ASP A 414 -3.08 -0.55 -44.84
C ASP A 414 -4.53 -1.03 -44.58
N LEU A 415 -5.28 -0.40 -43.69
CA LEU A 415 -6.67 -0.73 -43.42
C LEU A 415 -7.56 -0.53 -44.67
N LEU A 416 -7.31 0.50 -45.48
CA LEU A 416 -8.09 0.82 -46.70
C LEU A 416 -8.02 -0.28 -47.75
N THR A 417 -6.97 -1.08 -47.73
CA THR A 417 -6.74 -2.19 -48.63
C THR A 417 -6.90 -3.57 -48.00
N SER A 418 -7.21 -3.59 -46.70
CA SER A 418 -7.42 -4.84 -45.96
C SER A 418 -8.68 -5.56 -46.40
N PRO A 419 -8.68 -6.90 -46.50
CA PRO A 419 -9.85 -7.69 -46.80
C PRO A 419 -10.79 -7.93 -45.58
N ALA A 420 -10.60 -7.25 -44.47
CA ALA A 420 -11.49 -7.36 -43.31
C ALA A 420 -12.88 -6.79 -43.62
N ASP A 421 -13.94 -7.56 -43.36
CA ASP A 421 -15.32 -7.15 -43.62
C ASP A 421 -15.86 -6.14 -42.60
N LEU A 422 -15.34 -6.15 -41.39
CA LEU A 422 -15.76 -5.26 -40.32
C LEU A 422 -14.57 -4.87 -39.45
N VAL A 423 -14.38 -3.60 -39.17
CA VAL A 423 -13.45 -3.09 -38.17
C VAL A 423 -14.15 -2.08 -37.28
N ILE A 424 -14.17 -2.34 -35.98
CA ILE A 424 -14.69 -1.43 -34.94
C ILE A 424 -13.59 -1.23 -33.91
N ALA A 425 -13.13 0.01 -33.75
CA ALA A 425 -12.09 0.35 -32.82
C ALA A 425 -12.39 1.71 -32.17
N ALA A 426 -11.70 2.04 -31.05
CA ALA A 426 -11.81 3.36 -30.48
C ALA A 426 -11.30 4.42 -31.48
N PRO A 427 -11.93 5.60 -31.59
CA PRO A 427 -11.40 6.67 -32.40
C PRO A 427 -10.06 7.15 -31.81
N GLU A 428 -9.09 7.42 -32.66
CA GLU A 428 -7.92 8.19 -32.24
C GLU A 428 -8.36 9.63 -32.02
N ILE A 429 -8.63 9.97 -30.77
CA ILE A 429 -8.92 11.36 -30.41
C ILE A 429 -7.59 12.12 -30.40
N GLY A 430 -7.36 12.80 -31.56
CA GLY A 430 -6.51 13.97 -31.68
C GLY A 430 -5.06 13.79 -31.16
N ARG A 431 -4.20 13.13 -31.94
CA ARG A 431 -2.85 13.66 -32.08
C ARG A 431 -2.95 14.84 -33.08
N ALA A 432 -3.28 16.01 -32.55
CA ALA A 432 -3.03 17.25 -33.26
C ALA A 432 -1.52 17.29 -33.51
N HIS A 433 -1.13 17.22 -34.76
CA HIS A 433 0.22 17.57 -35.15
C HIS A 433 0.42 19.05 -34.82
N VAL A 434 1.30 19.36 -33.86
CA VAL A 434 1.91 20.66 -33.66
C VAL A 434 3.24 20.66 -34.38
#